data_ec0ebb7c352ec1e11333470450b9d165
#
_entry.id   ec0ebb7c352ec1e11333470450b9d165
#
_cell.length_a   1.000
_cell.length_b   1.000
_cell.length_c   1.000
_cell.angle_alpha   90.00
_cell.angle_beta   90.00
_cell.angle_gamma   90.00
#
_symmetry.space_group_name_H-M   'P 1'
#
loop_
_entity.id
_entity.type
_entity.pdbx_description
1 polymer ?
#
loop_
_entity_poly.entity_id
_entity_poly.type
_entity_poly.pdbx_seq_one_letter_code
_entity_poly.pdbx_strand_id
1 'polypeptide(L)'
;MSEKLKVGIVGGTGMVGQRFVQLLDEHPWFEVTAIAASSNSAGKTYEESVQNRWKMAGPIPEKVKQIVVQDASKVDEVAGQVDFIFCAVDMKKDEIKALEEAYAKTGTPVISNNSAHRWTPDVPMVIPEINPGHIEVISAQRKRLGTSTGFIAVKPNCSIQSYVPALHALLDFKPTKVIASTYQAISGAGKNFTDWPDMLDNVIPYIGGEEEKSEQEPLRIWGSIENGEIVKASSPLITTQCIRVPVTDGHLATVFASFEKTPSKEEIIERWRQFQGRPQELGLPSAPKQFITYFEEDNRPQTKLDRDIERGMGVSVGRLREDSIYDFKFVGLSHNTLRGAAGGAVLIAELLKAEGYIQAK
;
A
#
# COMPACT_ATOMS: atom_id res chain seq x y z
N MET A 1 -18.64 -13.22 19.35
CA MET A 1 -17.82 -12.46 18.38
C MET A 1 -16.90 -11.59 19.22
N SER A 2 -15.60 -11.59 18.96
CA SER A 2 -14.68 -10.65 19.63
C SER A 2 -15.08 -9.22 19.28
N GLU A 3 -14.97 -8.31 20.23
CA GLU A 3 -15.21 -6.87 20.00
C GLU A 3 -14.28 -6.37 18.89
N LYS A 4 -14.82 -5.57 17.96
CA LYS A 4 -14.01 -4.98 16.87
C LYS A 4 -13.10 -3.90 17.44
N LEU A 5 -11.90 -3.79 16.89
CA LEU A 5 -11.02 -2.67 17.21
C LEU A 5 -11.56 -1.36 16.65
N LYS A 6 -11.51 -0.32 17.46
CA LYS A 6 -11.93 1.04 17.11
C LYS A 6 -10.86 1.72 16.28
N VAL A 7 -11.25 2.22 15.11
CA VAL A 7 -10.32 2.78 14.13
C VAL A 7 -10.59 4.25 13.89
N GLY A 8 -9.52 5.04 13.90
CA GLY A 8 -9.53 6.42 13.41
C GLY A 8 -9.01 6.51 11.98
N ILE A 9 -9.60 7.40 11.17
CA ILE A 9 -9.08 7.72 9.83
C ILE A 9 -8.65 9.18 9.82
N VAL A 10 -7.34 9.42 9.85
CA VAL A 10 -6.74 10.76 9.79
C VAL A 10 -6.44 11.10 8.32
N GLY A 11 -7.09 12.13 7.80
CA GLY A 11 -7.18 12.43 6.36
C GLY A 11 -8.41 11.80 5.69
N GLY A 12 -9.47 11.51 6.48
CA GLY A 12 -10.64 10.74 6.04
C GLY A 12 -11.47 11.36 4.92
N THR A 13 -11.34 12.65 4.66
CA THR A 13 -12.10 13.35 3.60
C THR A 13 -11.41 13.33 2.22
N GLY A 14 -10.12 12.93 2.15
CA GLY A 14 -9.38 12.74 0.91
C GLY A 14 -9.74 11.42 0.21
N MET A 15 -9.30 11.24 -1.04
CA MET A 15 -9.64 10.04 -1.85
C MET A 15 -9.23 8.73 -1.16
N VAL A 16 -8.03 8.66 -0.59
CA VAL A 16 -7.54 7.46 0.13
C VAL A 16 -8.32 7.26 1.43
N GLY A 17 -8.63 8.34 2.16
CA GLY A 17 -9.46 8.30 3.36
C GLY A 17 -10.87 7.77 3.09
N GLN A 18 -11.50 8.22 2.00
CA GLN A 18 -12.80 7.70 1.54
C GLN A 18 -12.71 6.21 1.17
N ARG A 19 -11.59 5.77 0.60
CA ARG A 19 -11.37 4.34 0.31
C ARG A 19 -11.26 3.51 1.58
N PHE A 20 -10.60 4.02 2.63
CA PHE A 20 -10.61 3.36 3.95
C PHE A 20 -12.03 3.23 4.51
N VAL A 21 -12.81 4.30 4.46
CA VAL A 21 -14.22 4.28 4.91
C VAL A 21 -15.00 3.18 4.20
N GLN A 22 -14.86 3.06 2.88
CA GLN A 22 -15.52 2.04 2.08
C GLN A 22 -15.06 0.61 2.45
N LEU A 23 -13.75 0.39 2.61
CA LEU A 23 -13.18 -0.92 2.90
C LEU A 23 -13.49 -1.41 4.31
N LEU A 24 -13.71 -0.49 5.26
CA LEU A 24 -13.95 -0.82 6.65
C LEU A 24 -15.44 -0.93 7.01
N ASP A 25 -16.37 -0.63 6.12
CA ASP A 25 -17.81 -0.63 6.41
C ASP A 25 -18.29 -1.96 7.00
N GLU A 26 -18.00 -3.08 6.39
CA GLU A 26 -18.35 -4.42 6.89
C GLU A 26 -17.12 -5.24 7.31
N HIS A 27 -16.02 -4.56 7.69
CA HIS A 27 -14.81 -5.26 8.07
C HIS A 27 -15.02 -6.11 9.34
N PRO A 28 -14.60 -7.39 9.37
CA PRO A 28 -14.90 -8.28 10.49
C PRO A 28 -14.17 -7.91 11.78
N TRP A 29 -13.01 -7.25 11.69
CA TRP A 29 -12.14 -6.95 12.84
C TRP A 29 -12.08 -5.49 13.24
N PHE A 30 -12.47 -4.56 12.37
CA PHE A 30 -12.27 -3.12 12.54
C PHE A 30 -13.59 -2.37 12.39
N GLU A 31 -13.76 -1.30 13.19
CA GLU A 31 -14.90 -0.40 13.12
C GLU A 31 -14.43 1.06 13.15
N VAL A 32 -14.87 1.86 12.18
CA VAL A 32 -14.53 3.29 12.13
C VAL A 32 -15.33 4.04 13.19
N THR A 33 -14.65 4.57 14.19
CA THR A 33 -15.27 5.35 15.30
C THR A 33 -14.87 6.81 15.31
N ALA A 34 -13.78 7.17 14.61
CA ALA A 34 -13.34 8.56 14.51
C ALA A 34 -12.85 8.85 13.08
N ILE A 35 -13.20 10.03 12.58
CA ILE A 35 -12.69 10.57 11.31
C ILE A 35 -12.13 11.94 11.61
N ALA A 36 -10.87 12.17 11.20
CA ALA A 36 -10.19 13.44 11.36
C ALA A 36 -9.68 13.97 10.01
N ALA A 37 -9.70 15.28 9.86
CA ALA A 37 -9.23 15.97 8.66
C ALA A 37 -8.68 17.36 9.01
N SER A 38 -8.46 18.21 8.01
CA SER A 38 -8.07 19.61 8.25
C SER A 38 -9.16 20.38 9.00
N SER A 39 -8.77 21.47 9.65
CA SER A 39 -9.69 22.39 10.36
C SER A 39 -10.88 22.87 9.51
N ASN A 40 -10.73 22.93 8.18
CA ASN A 40 -11.80 23.31 7.26
C ASN A 40 -12.99 22.32 7.21
N SER A 41 -12.73 21.05 7.53
CA SER A 41 -13.73 19.99 7.57
C SER A 41 -14.20 19.68 9.00
N ALA A 42 -13.44 20.06 10.01
CA ALA A 42 -13.73 19.80 11.41
C ALA A 42 -15.06 20.47 11.86
N GLY A 43 -15.80 19.78 12.71
CA GLY A 43 -17.10 20.23 13.24
C GLY A 43 -18.32 19.92 12.36
N LYS A 44 -18.12 19.42 11.15
CA LYS A 44 -19.20 18.97 10.24
C LYS A 44 -19.36 17.45 10.34
N THR A 45 -20.54 16.94 10.01
CA THR A 45 -20.69 15.49 9.82
C THR A 45 -19.84 15.01 8.65
N TYR A 46 -19.50 13.73 8.63
CA TYR A 46 -18.72 13.17 7.52
C TYR A 46 -19.46 13.33 6.19
N GLU A 47 -20.77 13.07 6.17
CA GLU A 47 -21.59 13.25 4.96
C GLU A 47 -21.50 14.69 4.43
N GLU A 48 -21.71 15.70 5.28
CA GLU A 48 -21.56 17.13 4.89
C GLU A 48 -20.15 17.43 4.37
N SER A 49 -19.12 16.83 4.99
CA SER A 49 -17.72 17.07 4.66
C SER A 49 -17.32 16.53 3.29
N VAL A 50 -17.98 15.46 2.78
CA VAL A 50 -17.62 14.79 1.52
C VAL A 50 -18.72 14.84 0.46
N GLN A 51 -19.89 15.39 0.75
CA GLN A 51 -21.11 15.39 -0.10
C GLN A 51 -20.84 15.69 -1.58
N ASN A 52 -20.05 16.75 -1.86
CA ASN A 52 -19.75 17.20 -3.23
C ASN A 52 -18.41 16.66 -3.77
N ARG A 53 -17.73 15.78 -3.04
CA ARG A 53 -16.40 15.26 -3.39
C ARG A 53 -16.22 13.78 -3.06
N TRP A 54 -17.33 13.06 -2.87
CA TRP A 54 -17.29 11.62 -2.76
C TRP A 54 -16.86 10.99 -4.09
N LYS A 55 -15.75 10.25 -4.06
CA LYS A 55 -15.08 9.68 -5.25
C LYS A 55 -15.27 8.18 -5.38
N MET A 56 -15.88 7.53 -4.38
CA MET A 56 -16.03 6.08 -4.36
C MET A 56 -17.29 5.65 -5.14
N ALA A 57 -17.25 4.44 -5.70
CA ALA A 57 -18.43 3.79 -6.23
C ALA A 57 -19.41 3.46 -5.09
N GLY A 58 -20.69 3.74 -5.30
CA GLY A 58 -21.73 3.52 -4.30
C GLY A 58 -21.89 4.65 -3.29
N PRO A 59 -22.86 4.54 -2.37
CA PRO A 59 -23.16 5.56 -1.39
C PRO A 59 -22.11 5.61 -0.26
N ILE A 60 -22.13 6.71 0.50
CA ILE A 60 -21.40 6.81 1.75
C ILE A 60 -21.99 5.78 2.74
N PRO A 61 -21.18 4.93 3.40
CA PRO A 61 -21.68 3.97 4.39
C PRO A 61 -22.47 4.64 5.51
N GLU A 62 -23.64 4.09 5.86
CA GLU A 62 -24.56 4.70 6.84
C GLU A 62 -23.92 4.90 8.21
N LYS A 63 -23.10 3.94 8.65
CA LYS A 63 -22.45 3.96 9.98
C LYS A 63 -21.56 5.17 10.22
N VAL A 64 -20.99 5.75 9.16
CA VAL A 64 -20.04 6.86 9.27
C VAL A 64 -20.63 8.21 8.95
N LYS A 65 -21.80 8.29 8.31
CA LYS A 65 -22.42 9.55 7.83
C LYS A 65 -22.49 10.62 8.91
N GLN A 66 -22.89 10.24 10.11
CA GLN A 66 -23.14 11.15 11.23
C GLN A 66 -21.91 11.34 12.14
N ILE A 67 -20.78 10.70 11.85
CA ILE A 67 -19.54 10.95 12.59
C ILE A 67 -19.12 12.41 12.36
N VAL A 68 -18.97 13.16 13.45
CA VAL A 68 -18.45 14.54 13.36
C VAL A 68 -16.96 14.50 13.08
N VAL A 69 -16.55 15.10 11.98
CA VAL A 69 -15.14 15.16 11.58
C VAL A 69 -14.36 16.01 12.58
N GLN A 70 -13.29 15.46 13.10
CA GLN A 70 -12.41 16.11 14.08
C GLN A 70 -11.25 16.82 13.40
N ASP A 71 -10.61 17.75 14.10
CA ASP A 71 -9.35 18.36 13.63
C ASP A 71 -8.20 17.36 13.87
N ALA A 72 -7.49 16.99 12.79
CA ALA A 72 -6.39 16.04 12.84
C ALA A 72 -5.23 16.49 13.75
N SER A 73 -5.08 17.79 14.01
CA SER A 73 -4.07 18.35 14.91
C SER A 73 -4.40 18.14 16.39
N LYS A 74 -5.63 17.84 16.73
CA LYS A 74 -6.07 17.54 18.09
C LYS A 74 -5.81 16.07 18.46
N VAL A 75 -4.54 15.74 18.50
CA VAL A 75 -4.02 14.37 18.59
C VAL A 75 -4.62 13.61 19.78
N ASP A 76 -4.59 14.17 20.98
CA ASP A 76 -5.08 13.49 22.20
C ASP A 76 -6.58 13.23 22.17
N GLU A 77 -7.38 14.15 21.58
CA GLU A 77 -8.82 14.00 21.44
C GLU A 77 -9.17 12.80 20.53
N VAL A 78 -8.49 12.70 19.38
CA VAL A 78 -8.71 11.61 18.42
C VAL A 78 -8.15 10.28 18.96
N ALA A 79 -6.93 10.29 19.49
CA ALA A 79 -6.25 9.11 20.03
C ALA A 79 -6.99 8.46 21.19
N GLY A 80 -7.68 9.27 22.02
CA GLY A 80 -8.48 8.77 23.15
C GLY A 80 -9.72 7.96 22.76
N GLN A 81 -10.15 8.00 21.49
CA GLN A 81 -11.37 7.35 21.00
C GLN A 81 -11.12 6.08 20.19
N VAL A 82 -9.86 5.75 19.91
CA VAL A 82 -9.48 4.71 18.94
C VAL A 82 -8.38 3.81 19.48
N ASP A 83 -8.32 2.57 18.99
CA ASP A 83 -7.24 1.64 19.31
C ASP A 83 -6.03 1.87 18.38
N PHE A 84 -6.26 2.27 17.13
CA PHE A 84 -5.23 2.65 16.16
C PHE A 84 -5.80 3.58 15.08
N ILE A 85 -4.93 4.14 14.26
CA ILE A 85 -5.34 5.00 13.14
C ILE A 85 -4.76 4.57 11.80
N PHE A 86 -5.51 4.83 10.72
CA PHE A 86 -4.97 4.98 9.37
C PHE A 86 -4.67 6.45 9.10
N CYS A 87 -3.49 6.75 8.54
CA CYS A 87 -3.10 8.10 8.18
C CYS A 87 -2.92 8.25 6.67
N ALA A 88 -3.67 9.20 6.08
CA ALA A 88 -3.65 9.52 4.65
C ALA A 88 -3.86 11.04 4.45
N VAL A 89 -3.11 11.84 5.17
CA VAL A 89 -3.17 13.31 5.07
C VAL A 89 -2.37 13.82 3.87
N ASP A 90 -2.77 14.97 3.35
CA ASP A 90 -2.04 15.70 2.31
C ASP A 90 -1.44 16.97 2.94
N MET A 91 -0.18 16.89 3.32
CA MET A 91 0.59 17.94 4.00
C MET A 91 2.07 17.85 3.58
N LYS A 92 2.91 18.77 4.01
CA LYS A 92 4.37 18.66 3.81
C LYS A 92 4.93 17.48 4.59
N LYS A 93 5.97 16.83 4.04
CA LYS A 93 6.55 15.62 4.64
C LYS A 93 6.94 15.77 6.11
N ASP A 94 7.52 16.90 6.50
CA ASP A 94 7.94 17.13 7.89
C ASP A 94 6.73 17.32 8.82
N GLU A 95 5.67 17.95 8.34
CA GLU A 95 4.41 18.08 9.08
C GLU A 95 3.74 16.71 9.27
N ILE A 96 3.75 15.86 8.23
CA ILE A 96 3.24 14.48 8.32
C ILE A 96 4.06 13.69 9.34
N LYS A 97 5.40 13.77 9.30
CA LYS A 97 6.25 13.08 10.28
C LYS A 97 5.93 13.49 11.71
N ALA A 98 5.82 14.79 11.94
CA ALA A 98 5.51 15.32 13.27
C ALA A 98 4.12 14.85 13.76
N LEU A 99 3.12 14.88 12.88
CA LEU A 99 1.76 14.44 13.20
C LEU A 99 1.71 12.94 13.53
N GLU A 100 2.29 12.09 12.67
CA GLU A 100 2.30 10.63 12.86
C GLU A 100 3.08 10.24 14.13
N GLU A 101 4.21 10.89 14.42
CA GLU A 101 4.94 10.68 15.69
C GLU A 101 4.15 11.16 16.91
N ALA A 102 3.41 12.25 16.79
CA ALA A 102 2.56 12.72 17.88
C ALA A 102 1.49 11.68 18.24
N TYR A 103 0.79 11.12 17.24
CA TYR A 103 -0.16 10.01 17.48
C TYR A 103 0.53 8.79 18.07
N ALA A 104 1.67 8.37 17.53
CA ALA A 104 2.39 7.21 18.05
C ALA A 104 2.82 7.40 19.51
N LYS A 105 3.25 8.61 19.91
CA LYS A 105 3.65 8.94 21.29
C LYS A 105 2.49 8.88 22.28
N THR A 106 1.23 9.03 21.88
CA THR A 106 0.08 8.78 22.74
C THR A 106 -0.16 7.29 23.05
N GLY A 107 0.64 6.41 22.47
CA GLY A 107 0.43 4.96 22.53
C GLY A 107 -0.48 4.42 21.42
N THR A 108 -0.89 5.25 20.46
CA THR A 108 -1.78 4.86 19.37
C THR A 108 -0.96 4.42 18.14
N PRO A 109 -1.08 3.16 17.68
CA PRO A 109 -0.46 2.70 16.44
C PRO A 109 -0.95 3.49 15.22
N VAL A 110 -0.03 3.81 14.31
CA VAL A 110 -0.28 4.55 13.08
C VAL A 110 0.05 3.65 11.88
N ILE A 111 -0.95 3.36 11.06
CA ILE A 111 -0.75 2.69 9.77
C ILE A 111 -0.82 3.75 8.68
N SER A 112 0.34 4.11 8.16
CA SER A 112 0.46 5.25 7.26
C SER A 112 0.44 4.85 5.78
N ASN A 113 -0.38 5.54 4.99
CA ASN A 113 -0.34 5.49 3.53
C ASN A 113 0.61 6.56 2.94
N ASN A 114 1.14 7.43 3.77
CA ASN A 114 2.03 8.52 3.37
C ASN A 114 3.47 8.03 3.14
N SER A 115 4.24 8.83 2.40
CA SER A 115 5.65 8.52 2.12
C SER A 115 6.63 9.10 3.15
N ALA A 116 6.15 9.86 4.12
CA ALA A 116 6.99 10.66 5.00
C ALA A 116 7.97 9.80 5.83
N HIS A 117 7.52 8.69 6.39
CA HIS A 117 8.32 7.78 7.20
C HIS A 117 8.92 6.57 6.47
N ARG A 118 8.77 6.46 5.14
CA ARG A 118 9.27 5.27 4.40
C ARG A 118 10.79 5.05 4.56
N TRP A 119 11.54 6.12 4.82
CA TRP A 119 13.00 6.07 4.98
C TRP A 119 13.47 6.25 6.43
N THR A 120 12.56 6.34 7.40
CA THR A 120 12.92 6.35 8.81
C THR A 120 13.45 4.96 9.19
N PRO A 121 14.67 4.84 9.75
CA PRO A 121 15.35 3.55 9.87
C PRO A 121 14.57 2.47 10.64
N ASP A 122 13.90 2.86 11.72
CA ASP A 122 13.13 1.98 12.61
C ASP A 122 11.63 1.91 12.30
N VAL A 123 11.21 2.44 11.14
CA VAL A 123 9.81 2.35 10.68
C VAL A 123 9.69 1.24 9.62
N PRO A 124 8.90 0.19 9.87
CA PRO A 124 8.70 -0.88 8.91
C PRO A 124 7.87 -0.41 7.73
N MET A 125 8.41 -0.59 6.51
CA MET A 125 7.71 -0.45 5.25
C MET A 125 7.31 -1.84 4.77
N VAL A 126 6.01 -2.16 4.76
CA VAL A 126 5.54 -3.55 4.71
C VAL A 126 4.68 -3.84 3.49
N ILE A 127 5.01 -4.93 2.81
CA ILE A 127 4.09 -5.72 1.97
C ILE A 127 3.88 -7.03 2.73
N PRO A 128 2.70 -7.26 3.34
CA PRO A 128 2.49 -8.36 4.28
C PRO A 128 2.86 -9.76 3.76
N GLU A 129 2.71 -9.99 2.46
CA GLU A 129 3.07 -11.25 1.81
C GLU A 129 4.59 -11.40 1.58
N ILE A 130 5.36 -10.30 1.65
CA ILE A 130 6.77 -10.29 1.24
C ILE A 130 7.72 -10.19 2.43
N ASN A 131 7.52 -9.19 3.28
CA ASN A 131 8.43 -8.87 4.36
C ASN A 131 7.74 -8.70 5.73
N PRO A 132 6.87 -9.64 6.15
CA PRO A 132 6.17 -9.54 7.43
C PRO A 132 7.13 -9.41 8.62
N GLY A 133 8.31 -10.01 8.56
CA GLY A 133 9.33 -9.94 9.61
C GLY A 133 9.85 -8.53 9.90
N HIS A 134 9.69 -7.57 8.98
CA HIS A 134 10.12 -6.19 9.24
C HIS A 134 9.34 -5.51 10.39
N ILE A 135 8.17 -6.03 10.79
CA ILE A 135 7.42 -5.52 11.94
C ILE A 135 8.19 -5.66 13.26
N GLU A 136 9.17 -6.55 13.35
CA GLU A 136 10.00 -6.73 14.55
C GLU A 136 10.80 -5.48 14.92
N VAL A 137 11.11 -4.59 13.94
CA VAL A 137 11.79 -3.33 14.19
C VAL A 137 10.96 -2.36 15.05
N ILE A 138 9.64 -2.59 15.19
CA ILE A 138 8.73 -1.81 16.02
C ILE A 138 9.23 -1.74 17.49
N SER A 139 9.90 -2.77 17.96
CA SER A 139 10.46 -2.79 19.32
C SER A 139 11.53 -1.68 19.52
N ALA A 140 12.37 -1.45 18.52
CA ALA A 140 13.36 -0.36 18.53
C ALA A 140 12.69 1.00 18.39
N GLN A 141 11.69 1.10 17.49
CA GLN A 141 10.93 2.33 17.31
C GLN A 141 10.21 2.77 18.59
N ARG A 142 9.55 1.84 19.29
CA ARG A 142 8.88 2.11 20.59
C ARG A 142 9.85 2.70 21.61
N LYS A 143 11.07 2.19 21.69
CA LYS A 143 12.12 2.73 22.57
C LYS A 143 12.47 4.17 22.19
N ARG A 144 12.67 4.46 20.91
CA ARG A 144 12.96 5.81 20.42
C ARG A 144 11.81 6.78 20.69
N LEU A 145 10.55 6.36 20.50
CA LEU A 145 9.37 7.19 20.70
C LEU A 145 8.98 7.34 22.18
N GLY A 146 9.52 6.52 23.07
CA GLY A 146 9.19 6.53 24.51
C GLY A 146 7.77 6.01 24.79
N THR A 147 7.28 5.05 24.01
CA THR A 147 5.94 4.45 24.17
C THR A 147 6.04 2.93 24.25
N SER A 148 5.05 2.30 24.91
CA SER A 148 4.94 0.84 25.02
C SER A 148 4.07 0.21 23.92
N THR A 149 3.11 0.94 23.37
CA THR A 149 2.10 0.42 22.45
C THR A 149 2.09 1.11 21.11
N GLY A 150 2.35 2.43 21.06
CA GLY A 150 2.35 3.21 19.84
C GLY A 150 3.53 2.88 18.92
N PHE A 151 3.32 3.03 17.63
CA PHE A 151 4.32 2.90 16.58
C PHE A 151 3.76 3.43 15.26
N ILE A 152 4.62 3.52 14.27
CA ILE A 152 4.28 3.84 12.88
C ILE A 152 4.71 2.66 12.02
N ALA A 153 3.81 2.17 11.16
CA ALA A 153 4.12 1.25 10.06
C ALA A 153 3.62 1.87 8.77
N VAL A 154 4.40 1.77 7.70
CA VAL A 154 4.07 2.45 6.44
C VAL A 154 3.87 1.46 5.30
N LYS A 155 2.96 1.83 4.41
CA LYS A 155 2.73 1.15 3.15
C LYS A 155 3.70 1.70 2.10
N PRO A 156 4.34 0.84 1.28
CA PRO A 156 5.21 1.29 0.19
C PRO A 156 4.45 1.94 -0.98
N ASN A 157 5.18 2.41 -1.96
CA ASN A 157 4.64 3.03 -3.17
C ASN A 157 3.68 2.08 -3.92
N CYS A 158 2.67 2.67 -4.58
CA CYS A 158 1.65 1.89 -5.29
C CYS A 158 2.18 1.25 -6.59
N SER A 159 3.11 1.89 -7.29
CA SER A 159 3.60 1.39 -8.58
C SER A 159 4.37 0.08 -8.45
N ILE A 160 5.15 -0.07 -7.37
CA ILE A 160 5.97 -1.27 -7.17
C ILE A 160 5.14 -2.53 -6.92
N GLN A 161 3.87 -2.40 -6.52
CA GLN A 161 2.98 -3.54 -6.31
C GLN A 161 2.71 -4.32 -7.61
N SER A 162 2.89 -3.70 -8.76
CA SER A 162 2.69 -4.35 -10.06
C SER A 162 3.83 -5.31 -10.46
N TYR A 163 5.02 -5.22 -9.84
CA TYR A 163 6.15 -6.04 -10.25
C TYR A 163 6.99 -6.63 -9.10
N VAL A 164 7.07 -5.97 -7.95
CA VAL A 164 7.87 -6.46 -6.80
C VAL A 164 7.37 -7.82 -6.29
N PRO A 165 6.06 -8.08 -6.16
CA PRO A 165 5.58 -9.41 -5.77
C PRO A 165 6.03 -10.52 -6.73
N ALA A 166 5.95 -10.27 -8.04
CA ALA A 166 6.37 -11.23 -9.04
C ALA A 166 7.88 -11.53 -8.98
N LEU A 167 8.70 -10.51 -8.75
CA LEU A 167 10.15 -10.67 -8.57
C LEU A 167 10.49 -11.34 -7.24
N HIS A 168 9.73 -11.04 -6.18
CA HIS A 168 9.96 -11.64 -4.86
C HIS A 168 9.80 -13.17 -4.88
N ALA A 169 8.80 -13.67 -5.59
CA ALA A 169 8.62 -15.12 -5.78
C ALA A 169 9.81 -15.80 -6.47
N LEU A 170 10.70 -15.02 -7.08
CA LEU A 170 11.88 -15.48 -7.83
C LEU A 170 13.21 -15.18 -7.13
N LEU A 171 13.21 -14.71 -5.88
CA LEU A 171 14.44 -14.32 -5.15
C LEU A 171 15.44 -15.48 -4.98
N ASP A 172 15.00 -16.72 -4.92
CA ASP A 172 15.86 -17.91 -4.86
C ASP A 172 16.78 -18.04 -6.10
N PHE A 173 16.35 -17.49 -7.24
CA PHE A 173 17.14 -17.43 -8.47
C PHE A 173 18.11 -16.24 -8.50
N LYS A 174 18.06 -15.38 -7.47
CA LYS A 174 18.91 -14.20 -7.27
C LYS A 174 18.86 -13.25 -8.46
N PRO A 175 17.81 -12.46 -8.61
CA PRO A 175 17.77 -11.42 -9.63
C PRO A 175 18.96 -10.46 -9.45
N THR A 176 19.64 -10.12 -10.54
CA THR A 176 20.84 -9.27 -10.55
C THR A 176 20.58 -7.90 -11.15
N LYS A 177 19.77 -7.84 -12.20
CA LYS A 177 19.39 -6.63 -12.91
C LYS A 177 17.90 -6.64 -13.23
N VAL A 178 17.24 -5.52 -12.99
CA VAL A 178 15.83 -5.32 -13.30
C VAL A 178 15.64 -3.98 -14.00
N ILE A 179 14.96 -3.99 -15.14
CA ILE A 179 14.41 -2.80 -15.77
C ILE A 179 12.89 -2.89 -15.66
N ALA A 180 12.25 -1.84 -15.16
CA ALA A 180 10.80 -1.74 -15.09
C ALA A 180 10.31 -0.41 -15.67
N SER A 181 9.38 -0.45 -16.61
CA SER A 181 8.64 0.73 -17.02
C SER A 181 7.20 0.61 -16.50
N THR A 182 6.77 1.60 -15.72
CA THR A 182 5.44 1.59 -15.11
C THR A 182 4.49 2.51 -15.88
N TYR A 183 3.28 2.03 -16.13
CA TYR A 183 2.18 2.75 -16.79
C TYR A 183 1.11 3.02 -15.71
N GLN A 184 1.14 4.25 -15.18
CA GLN A 184 0.40 4.58 -13.96
C GLN A 184 -0.90 5.30 -14.23
N ALA A 185 -1.99 4.78 -13.69
CA ALA A 185 -3.33 5.32 -13.75
C ALA A 185 -3.46 6.70 -13.10
N ILE A 186 -4.41 7.51 -13.58
CA ILE A 186 -4.65 8.89 -13.12
C ILE A 186 -5.08 8.96 -11.64
N SER A 187 -5.77 7.94 -11.13
CA SER A 187 -6.17 7.86 -9.71
C SER A 187 -4.97 7.85 -8.75
N GLY A 188 -3.77 7.45 -9.23
CA GLY A 188 -2.52 7.57 -8.47
C GLY A 188 -2.14 9.02 -8.15
N ALA A 189 -2.65 9.99 -8.92
CA ALA A 189 -2.55 11.43 -8.64
C ALA A 189 -3.74 11.99 -7.82
N GLY A 190 -4.62 11.14 -7.31
CA GLY A 190 -5.84 11.56 -6.61
C GLY A 190 -6.90 12.20 -7.53
N LYS A 191 -6.84 11.96 -8.84
CA LYS A 191 -7.69 12.60 -9.86
C LYS A 191 -8.49 11.56 -10.65
N ASN A 192 -9.56 12.02 -11.25
CA ASN A 192 -10.32 11.34 -12.29
C ASN A 192 -10.29 12.14 -13.59
N PHE A 193 -10.88 11.66 -14.66
CA PHE A 193 -10.89 12.37 -15.94
C PHE A 193 -11.69 13.68 -15.91
N THR A 194 -12.68 13.83 -15.01
CA THR A 194 -13.39 15.11 -14.83
C THR A 194 -12.47 16.15 -14.19
N ASP A 195 -11.65 15.73 -13.21
CA ASP A 195 -10.69 16.61 -12.52
C ASP A 195 -9.45 16.90 -13.39
N TRP A 196 -9.18 16.05 -14.38
CA TRP A 196 -8.00 16.14 -15.25
C TRP A 196 -8.30 15.74 -16.70
N PRO A 197 -9.08 16.56 -17.43
CA PRO A 197 -9.49 16.26 -18.81
C PRO A 197 -8.32 16.17 -19.78
N ASP A 198 -7.23 16.90 -19.55
CA ASP A 198 -6.01 16.89 -20.40
C ASP A 198 -5.30 15.52 -20.43
N MET A 199 -5.70 14.59 -19.56
CA MET A 199 -5.20 13.22 -19.61
C MET A 199 -5.90 12.33 -20.64
N LEU A 200 -7.04 12.75 -21.17
CA LEU A 200 -7.68 12.02 -22.26
C LEU A 200 -6.79 12.09 -23.50
N ASP A 201 -6.55 10.93 -24.11
CA ASP A 201 -5.69 10.79 -25.31
C ASP A 201 -4.27 11.35 -25.13
N ASN A 202 -3.71 11.26 -23.89
CA ASN A 202 -2.40 11.81 -23.55
C ASN A 202 -1.57 10.86 -22.66
N VAL A 203 -0.25 10.90 -22.84
CA VAL A 203 0.74 10.17 -22.05
C VAL A 203 1.79 11.15 -21.54
N ILE A 204 2.00 11.19 -20.22
CA ILE A 204 3.02 12.04 -19.59
C ILE A 204 4.21 11.17 -19.18
N PRO A 205 5.42 11.38 -19.77
CA PRO A 205 6.61 10.53 -19.54
C PRO A 205 7.35 10.87 -18.24
N TYR A 206 6.67 11.49 -17.26
CA TYR A 206 7.27 11.93 -16.02
C TYR A 206 6.26 11.96 -14.88
N ILE A 207 6.62 11.37 -13.74
CA ILE A 207 5.89 11.48 -12.48
C ILE A 207 6.91 11.81 -11.38
N GLY A 208 6.79 13.00 -10.77
CA GLY A 208 7.80 13.52 -9.85
C GLY A 208 8.17 12.58 -8.70
N GLY A 209 9.44 12.16 -8.65
CA GLY A 209 9.99 11.29 -7.60
C GLY A 209 9.51 9.84 -7.62
N GLU A 210 8.77 9.39 -8.66
CA GLU A 210 8.29 8.01 -8.73
C GLU A 210 9.41 7.03 -9.11
N GLU A 211 10.31 7.40 -9.99
CA GLU A 211 11.43 6.55 -10.42
C GLU A 211 12.34 6.22 -9.24
N GLU A 212 12.75 7.21 -8.44
CA GLU A 212 13.56 6.99 -7.24
C GLU A 212 12.87 6.02 -6.25
N LYS A 213 11.57 6.19 -6.01
CA LYS A 213 10.79 5.28 -5.15
C LYS A 213 10.77 3.87 -5.73
N SER A 214 10.51 3.75 -7.03
CA SER A 214 10.43 2.45 -7.72
C SER A 214 11.77 1.72 -7.73
N GLU A 215 12.89 2.42 -7.73
CA GLU A 215 14.23 1.84 -7.69
C GLU A 215 14.68 1.47 -6.28
N GLN A 216 14.32 2.28 -5.27
CA GLN A 216 14.89 2.16 -3.92
C GLN A 216 13.99 1.42 -2.92
N GLU A 217 12.66 1.59 -3.02
CA GLU A 217 11.75 0.94 -2.07
C GLU A 217 11.80 -0.59 -2.14
N PRO A 218 11.91 -1.25 -3.33
CA PRO A 218 12.07 -2.70 -3.38
C PRO A 218 13.30 -3.20 -2.58
N LEU A 219 14.42 -2.49 -2.67
CA LEU A 219 15.63 -2.84 -1.93
C LEU A 219 15.45 -2.73 -0.42
N ARG A 220 14.65 -1.76 0.06
CA ARG A 220 14.30 -1.67 1.47
C ARG A 220 13.36 -2.80 1.90
N ILE A 221 12.40 -3.18 1.05
CA ILE A 221 11.48 -4.30 1.32
C ILE A 221 12.24 -5.63 1.40
N TRP A 222 13.25 -5.83 0.57
CA TRP A 222 14.13 -7.01 0.58
C TRP A 222 15.32 -6.88 1.54
N GLY A 223 15.35 -5.81 2.32
CA GLY A 223 16.38 -5.56 3.31
C GLY A 223 16.30 -6.47 4.54
N SER A 224 17.19 -6.25 5.48
CA SER A 224 17.29 -6.94 6.77
C SER A 224 17.17 -5.98 7.94
N ILE A 225 16.84 -6.49 9.12
CA ILE A 225 16.90 -5.71 10.35
C ILE A 225 18.29 -5.92 10.96
N GLU A 226 19.02 -4.81 11.14
CA GLU A 226 20.34 -4.78 11.76
C GLU A 226 20.36 -3.71 12.85
N ASN A 227 20.70 -4.08 14.07
CA ASN A 227 20.78 -3.15 15.22
C ASN A 227 19.50 -2.30 15.46
N GLY A 228 18.33 -2.85 15.15
CA GLY A 228 17.04 -2.15 15.31
C GLY A 228 16.69 -1.18 14.18
N GLU A 229 17.36 -1.28 13.06
CA GLU A 229 17.13 -0.48 11.85
C GLU A 229 16.98 -1.39 10.63
N ILE A 230 16.23 -0.94 9.62
CA ILE A 230 16.09 -1.66 8.35
C ILE A 230 17.18 -1.19 7.39
N VAL A 231 18.11 -2.09 7.06
CA VAL A 231 19.18 -1.89 6.10
C VAL A 231 18.75 -2.42 4.74
N LYS A 232 18.94 -1.62 3.68
CA LYS A 232 18.54 -2.00 2.32
C LYS A 232 19.40 -3.15 1.78
N ALA A 233 18.78 -4.04 0.99
CA ALA A 233 19.50 -4.97 0.15
C ALA A 233 20.36 -4.22 -0.91
N SER A 234 21.48 -4.81 -1.28
CA SER A 234 22.38 -4.27 -2.31
C SER A 234 22.09 -4.77 -3.73
N SER A 235 21.21 -5.74 -3.86
CA SER A 235 20.82 -6.39 -5.12
C SER A 235 19.31 -6.64 -5.14
N PRO A 236 18.68 -6.69 -6.33
CA PRO A 236 19.22 -6.43 -7.68
C PRO A 236 19.49 -4.95 -7.94
N LEU A 237 20.24 -4.66 -9.01
CA LEU A 237 20.27 -3.31 -9.58
C LEU A 237 18.94 -3.06 -10.29
N ILE A 238 18.26 -1.98 -9.94
CA ILE A 238 16.96 -1.64 -10.49
C ILE A 238 17.03 -0.27 -11.14
N THR A 239 16.55 -0.18 -12.37
CA THR A 239 16.29 1.11 -13.03
C THR A 239 14.87 1.14 -13.55
N THR A 240 14.23 2.30 -13.43
CA THR A 240 12.81 2.43 -13.75
C THR A 240 12.51 3.65 -14.60
N GLN A 241 11.40 3.58 -15.33
CA GLN A 241 10.79 4.72 -15.98
C GLN A 241 9.30 4.74 -15.63
N CYS A 242 8.81 5.88 -15.12
CA CYS A 242 7.44 6.00 -14.63
C CYS A 242 6.61 6.93 -15.50
N ILE A 243 5.58 6.38 -16.13
CA ILE A 243 4.79 7.03 -17.18
C ILE A 243 3.33 7.14 -16.68
N ARG A 244 2.73 8.34 -16.79
CA ARG A 244 1.29 8.53 -16.56
C ARG A 244 0.52 8.22 -17.84
N VAL A 245 -0.51 7.37 -17.74
CA VAL A 245 -1.34 6.94 -18.86
C VAL A 245 -2.81 7.26 -18.62
N PRO A 246 -3.63 7.38 -19.67
CA PRO A 246 -5.06 7.71 -19.56
C PRO A 246 -5.89 6.48 -19.15
N VAL A 247 -5.59 5.92 -17.99
CA VAL A 247 -6.26 4.79 -17.36
C VAL A 247 -6.82 5.24 -16.01
N THR A 248 -8.04 4.87 -15.70
CA THR A 248 -8.70 5.25 -14.44
C THR A 248 -7.96 4.68 -13.23
N ASP A 249 -7.86 3.34 -13.16
CA ASP A 249 -7.24 2.57 -12.08
C ASP A 249 -6.41 1.42 -12.67
N GLY A 250 -5.44 0.97 -11.91
CA GLY A 250 -4.53 -0.12 -12.26
C GLY A 250 -3.17 0.41 -12.77
N HIS A 251 -2.09 0.05 -12.05
CA HIS A 251 -0.72 0.31 -12.48
C HIS A 251 -0.16 -0.95 -13.12
N LEU A 252 0.23 -0.83 -14.39
CA LEU A 252 0.86 -1.89 -15.16
C LEU A 252 2.36 -1.63 -15.20
N ALA A 253 3.18 -2.69 -15.22
CA ALA A 253 4.62 -2.61 -15.42
C ALA A 253 5.08 -3.60 -16.49
N THR A 254 5.96 -3.16 -17.39
CA THR A 254 6.79 -4.05 -18.20
C THR A 254 8.11 -4.25 -17.49
N VAL A 255 8.54 -5.50 -17.37
CA VAL A 255 9.71 -5.89 -16.57
C VAL A 255 10.65 -6.74 -17.39
N PHE A 256 11.96 -6.44 -17.30
CA PHE A 256 13.05 -7.24 -17.82
C PHE A 256 13.97 -7.60 -16.65
N ALA A 257 14.35 -8.85 -16.53
CA ALA A 257 15.14 -9.33 -15.41
C ALA A 257 16.23 -10.29 -15.84
N SER A 258 17.40 -10.17 -15.20
CA SER A 258 18.49 -11.15 -15.26
C SER A 258 18.73 -11.75 -13.89
N PHE A 259 19.14 -13.01 -13.86
CA PHE A 259 19.33 -13.81 -12.65
C PHE A 259 20.75 -14.37 -12.56
N GLU A 260 21.24 -14.61 -11.34
CA GLU A 260 22.49 -15.36 -11.14
C GLU A 260 22.31 -16.84 -11.54
N LYS A 261 21.13 -17.37 -11.22
CA LYS A 261 20.69 -18.72 -11.59
C LYS A 261 19.48 -18.58 -12.50
N THR A 262 19.68 -18.62 -13.79
CA THR A 262 18.59 -18.45 -14.77
C THR A 262 17.58 -19.59 -14.61
N PRO A 263 16.32 -19.31 -14.16
CA PRO A 263 15.27 -20.33 -14.08
C PRO A 263 14.76 -20.72 -15.48
N SER A 264 14.06 -21.84 -15.57
CA SER A 264 13.21 -22.11 -16.74
C SER A 264 11.91 -21.30 -16.67
N LYS A 265 11.22 -21.17 -17.79
CA LYS A 265 9.91 -20.51 -17.86
C LYS A 265 8.88 -21.23 -16.96
N GLU A 266 8.93 -22.56 -16.96
CA GLU A 266 8.06 -23.42 -16.16
C GLU A 266 8.28 -23.21 -14.66
N GLU A 267 9.54 -23.10 -14.21
CA GLU A 267 9.88 -22.79 -12.81
C GLU A 267 9.35 -21.43 -12.38
N ILE A 268 9.46 -20.41 -13.24
CA ILE A 268 8.91 -19.08 -12.96
C ILE A 268 7.40 -19.15 -12.77
N ILE A 269 6.67 -19.79 -13.69
CA ILE A 269 5.23 -19.92 -13.63
C ILE A 269 4.80 -20.66 -12.37
N GLU A 270 5.47 -21.75 -12.05
CA GLU A 270 5.19 -22.56 -10.87
C GLU A 270 5.40 -21.75 -9.58
N ARG A 271 6.50 -20.98 -9.47
CA ARG A 271 6.73 -20.09 -8.34
C ARG A 271 5.62 -19.06 -8.17
N TRP A 272 5.13 -18.46 -9.25
CA TRP A 272 4.01 -17.51 -9.19
C TRP A 272 2.70 -18.18 -8.77
N ARG A 273 2.39 -19.36 -9.29
CA ARG A 273 1.15 -20.09 -8.97
C ARG A 273 1.11 -20.59 -7.53
N GLN A 274 2.26 -20.98 -6.99
CA GLN A 274 2.34 -21.56 -5.64
C GLN A 274 2.65 -20.52 -4.56
N PHE A 275 2.93 -19.27 -4.94
CA PHE A 275 3.34 -18.27 -3.95
C PHE A 275 2.25 -18.03 -2.91
N GLN A 276 2.62 -18.28 -1.65
CA GLN A 276 1.81 -18.01 -0.45
C GLN A 276 2.66 -17.17 0.51
N GLY A 277 2.06 -16.17 1.12
CA GLY A 277 2.70 -15.35 2.14
C GLY A 277 2.00 -15.47 3.50
N ARG A 278 2.52 -14.78 4.49
CA ARG A 278 1.98 -14.79 5.85
C ARG A 278 0.49 -14.46 5.95
N PRO A 279 -0.06 -13.51 5.17
CA PRO A 279 -1.51 -13.25 5.17
C PRO A 279 -2.37 -14.44 4.80
N GLN A 280 -1.95 -15.26 3.82
CA GLN A 280 -2.65 -16.46 3.40
C GLN A 280 -2.56 -17.55 4.49
N GLU A 281 -1.39 -17.73 5.10
CA GLU A 281 -1.19 -18.66 6.22
C GLU A 281 -2.09 -18.34 7.41
N LEU A 282 -2.23 -17.06 7.73
CA LEU A 282 -3.06 -16.56 8.83
C LEU A 282 -4.55 -16.46 8.48
N GLY A 283 -4.93 -16.61 7.22
CA GLY A 283 -6.29 -16.44 6.74
C GLY A 283 -6.84 -15.03 7.00
N LEU A 284 -6.02 -13.99 6.77
CA LEU A 284 -6.40 -12.60 7.03
C LEU A 284 -7.59 -12.19 6.16
N PRO A 285 -8.56 -11.38 6.69
CA PRO A 285 -9.81 -11.06 5.99
C PRO A 285 -9.64 -10.41 4.61
N SER A 286 -8.64 -9.53 4.47
CA SER A 286 -8.37 -8.83 3.20
C SER A 286 -7.33 -9.54 2.32
N ALA A 287 -6.76 -10.65 2.79
CA ALA A 287 -5.78 -11.40 2.01
C ALA A 287 -6.41 -11.99 0.74
N PRO A 288 -5.76 -11.86 -0.42
CA PRO A 288 -6.16 -12.58 -1.63
C PRO A 288 -5.94 -14.08 -1.41
N LYS A 289 -6.81 -14.91 -1.93
CA LYS A 289 -6.62 -16.37 -1.91
C LYS A 289 -5.47 -16.77 -2.83
N GLN A 290 -5.44 -16.18 -4.03
CA GLN A 290 -4.36 -16.31 -5.00
C GLN A 290 -3.67 -14.96 -5.13
N PHE A 291 -2.47 -14.81 -4.53
CA PHE A 291 -1.78 -13.53 -4.52
C PHE A 291 -1.25 -13.14 -5.90
N ILE A 292 -0.60 -14.07 -6.60
CA ILE A 292 -0.08 -13.85 -7.95
C ILE A 292 -0.85 -14.75 -8.93
N THR A 293 -1.54 -14.15 -9.90
CA THR A 293 -2.26 -14.87 -10.95
C THR A 293 -1.52 -14.74 -12.26
N TYR A 294 -1.06 -15.86 -12.82
CA TYR A 294 -0.42 -15.90 -14.14
C TYR A 294 -1.45 -16.13 -15.24
N PHE A 295 -1.39 -15.30 -16.28
CA PHE A 295 -2.21 -15.39 -17.50
C PHE A 295 -1.37 -15.92 -18.66
N GLU A 296 -1.90 -16.92 -19.35
CA GLU A 296 -1.25 -17.53 -20.53
C GLU A 296 -1.56 -16.78 -21.83
N GLU A 297 -2.68 -16.05 -21.84
CA GLU A 297 -3.14 -15.31 -23.01
C GLU A 297 -2.18 -14.16 -23.37
N ASP A 298 -1.88 -14.05 -24.65
CA ASP A 298 -0.93 -13.08 -25.18
C ASP A 298 -1.32 -11.61 -24.95
N ASN A 299 -2.58 -11.31 -24.72
CA ASN A 299 -3.08 -9.96 -24.51
C ASN A 299 -3.42 -9.65 -23.02
N ARG A 300 -2.95 -10.46 -22.08
CA ARG A 300 -3.17 -10.28 -20.64
C ARG A 300 -1.84 -10.08 -19.87
N PRO A 301 -1.82 -9.35 -18.74
CA PRO A 301 -2.97 -8.68 -18.11
C PRO A 301 -3.36 -7.37 -18.79
N GLN A 302 -4.64 -7.01 -18.66
CA GLN A 302 -5.19 -5.72 -19.09
C GLN A 302 -5.76 -4.97 -17.88
N THR A 303 -5.48 -3.67 -17.76
CA THR A 303 -5.91 -2.87 -16.61
C THR A 303 -7.41 -2.94 -16.35
N LYS A 304 -8.24 -2.88 -17.40
CA LYS A 304 -9.70 -2.91 -17.26
C LYS A 304 -10.25 -4.27 -16.85
N LEU A 305 -9.61 -5.36 -17.27
CA LEU A 305 -10.11 -6.73 -17.06
C LEU A 305 -9.55 -7.35 -15.76
N ASP A 306 -8.32 -6.99 -15.38
CA ASP A 306 -7.56 -7.79 -14.42
C ASP A 306 -7.18 -7.04 -13.13
N ARG A 307 -7.36 -5.71 -13.08
CA ARG A 307 -7.02 -4.94 -11.89
C ARG A 307 -7.84 -5.31 -10.65
N ASP A 308 -9.05 -5.83 -10.84
CA ASP A 308 -9.99 -6.12 -9.75
C ASP A 308 -9.94 -7.59 -9.26
N ILE A 309 -9.01 -8.41 -9.79
CA ILE A 309 -8.88 -9.80 -9.31
C ILE A 309 -8.63 -9.82 -7.80
N GLU A 310 -9.17 -10.86 -7.15
CA GLU A 310 -9.09 -10.98 -5.69
C GLU A 310 -9.53 -9.70 -4.96
N ARG A 311 -10.60 -9.07 -5.45
CA ARG A 311 -11.11 -7.79 -4.92
C ARG A 311 -10.10 -6.64 -5.01
N GLY A 312 -9.23 -6.64 -6.04
CA GLY A 312 -8.17 -5.67 -6.24
C GLY A 312 -6.95 -5.87 -5.33
N MET A 313 -6.87 -7.00 -4.61
CA MET A 313 -5.74 -7.34 -3.74
C MET A 313 -4.76 -8.32 -4.37
N GLY A 314 -5.11 -8.95 -5.51
CA GLY A 314 -4.22 -9.78 -6.29
C GLY A 314 -3.27 -9.00 -7.19
N VAL A 315 -2.23 -9.68 -7.65
CA VAL A 315 -1.28 -9.21 -8.67
C VAL A 315 -1.41 -10.09 -9.90
N SER A 316 -1.69 -9.49 -11.04
CA SER A 316 -1.79 -10.17 -12.33
C SER A 316 -0.44 -10.15 -13.03
N VAL A 317 0.04 -11.29 -13.53
CA VAL A 317 1.25 -11.39 -14.35
C VAL A 317 0.96 -12.15 -15.63
N GLY A 318 1.66 -11.79 -16.69
CA GLY A 318 1.53 -12.47 -17.98
C GLY A 318 2.64 -12.07 -18.93
N ARG A 319 2.54 -12.49 -20.18
CA ARG A 319 3.54 -12.18 -21.21
C ARG A 319 4.95 -12.62 -20.82
N LEU A 320 5.10 -13.70 -20.05
CA LEU A 320 6.42 -14.24 -19.70
C LEU A 320 7.09 -14.84 -20.96
N ARG A 321 8.26 -14.32 -21.31
CA ARG A 321 9.05 -14.71 -22.48
C ARG A 321 10.53 -14.58 -22.17
N GLU A 322 11.33 -15.41 -22.81
CA GLU A 322 12.78 -15.19 -22.91
C GLU A 322 13.07 -13.82 -23.58
N ASP A 323 14.20 -13.24 -23.24
CA ASP A 323 14.66 -11.97 -23.79
C ASP A 323 16.06 -12.12 -24.38
N SER A 324 16.37 -11.32 -25.41
CA SER A 324 17.67 -11.38 -26.10
C SER A 324 18.81 -10.66 -25.39
N ILE A 325 18.49 -9.82 -24.38
CA ILE A 325 19.46 -8.98 -23.64
C ILE A 325 19.45 -9.38 -22.16
N TYR A 326 18.27 -9.62 -21.60
CA TYR A 326 18.02 -10.13 -20.26
C TYR A 326 17.59 -11.60 -20.34
N ASP A 327 17.48 -12.26 -19.21
CA ASP A 327 17.03 -13.66 -19.22
C ASP A 327 15.54 -13.76 -19.56
N PHE A 328 14.71 -12.95 -18.87
CA PHE A 328 13.25 -12.95 -19.08
C PHE A 328 12.65 -11.55 -19.06
N LYS A 329 11.48 -11.46 -19.71
CA LYS A 329 10.60 -10.30 -19.63
C LYS A 329 9.16 -10.73 -19.39
N PHE A 330 8.42 -9.91 -18.65
CA PHE A 330 7.00 -10.14 -18.35
C PHE A 330 6.26 -8.82 -18.13
N VAL A 331 4.95 -8.91 -17.96
CA VAL A 331 4.09 -7.77 -17.65
C VAL A 331 3.38 -8.07 -16.33
N GLY A 332 3.40 -7.11 -15.40
CA GLY A 332 2.68 -7.16 -14.14
C GLY A 332 1.64 -6.06 -14.02
N LEU A 333 0.59 -6.31 -13.24
CA LEU A 333 -0.50 -5.36 -13.00
C LEU A 333 -1.00 -5.50 -11.56
N SER A 334 -1.26 -4.37 -10.90
CA SER A 334 -1.93 -4.32 -9.60
C SER A 334 -2.91 -3.15 -9.52
N HIS A 335 -3.92 -3.24 -8.67
CA HIS A 335 -4.84 -2.14 -8.40
C HIS A 335 -4.18 -1.11 -7.47
N ASN A 336 -3.91 0.08 -7.98
CA ASN A 336 -3.12 1.11 -7.29
C ASN A 336 -3.81 1.74 -6.07
N THR A 337 -5.13 1.82 -6.03
CA THR A 337 -5.87 2.40 -4.89
C THR A 337 -6.35 1.36 -3.87
N LEU A 338 -6.38 0.07 -4.24
CA LEU A 338 -6.64 -1.05 -3.34
C LEU A 338 -5.33 -1.67 -2.88
N ARG A 339 -4.76 -2.67 -3.57
CA ARG A 339 -3.45 -3.24 -3.22
C ARG A 339 -2.39 -2.17 -3.00
N GLY A 340 -2.34 -1.20 -3.90
CA GLY A 340 -1.35 -0.12 -3.92
C GLY A 340 -1.57 0.98 -2.88
N ALA A 341 -2.72 1.06 -2.20
CA ALA A 341 -3.03 2.10 -1.21
C ALA A 341 -3.84 1.57 -0.02
N ALA A 342 -5.10 1.95 0.11
CA ALA A 342 -5.90 1.68 1.31
C ALA A 342 -6.04 0.18 1.63
N GLY A 343 -6.28 -0.67 0.63
CA GLY A 343 -6.39 -2.12 0.85
C GLY A 343 -5.12 -2.74 1.39
N GLY A 344 -3.95 -2.34 0.83
CA GLY A 344 -2.65 -2.77 1.34
C GLY A 344 -2.40 -2.32 2.79
N ALA A 345 -2.82 -1.11 3.14
CA ALA A 345 -2.70 -0.62 4.52
C ALA A 345 -3.65 -1.35 5.49
N VAL A 346 -4.88 -1.69 5.05
CA VAL A 346 -5.79 -2.53 5.85
C VAL A 346 -5.16 -3.90 6.10
N LEU A 347 -4.56 -4.53 5.10
CA LEU A 347 -3.88 -5.82 5.27
C LEU A 347 -2.67 -5.73 6.21
N ILE A 348 -1.93 -4.60 6.22
CA ILE A 348 -0.88 -4.35 7.22
C ILE A 348 -1.48 -4.29 8.63
N ALA A 349 -2.60 -3.60 8.83
CA ALA A 349 -3.26 -3.53 10.13
C ALA A 349 -3.76 -4.91 10.59
N GLU A 350 -4.30 -5.72 9.69
CA GLU A 350 -4.71 -7.09 9.97
C GLU A 350 -3.52 -7.97 10.40
N LEU A 351 -2.38 -7.88 9.68
CA LEU A 351 -1.15 -8.57 10.07
C LEU A 351 -0.70 -8.15 11.47
N LEU A 352 -0.61 -6.85 11.72
CA LEU A 352 -0.17 -6.32 13.01
C LEU A 352 -1.12 -6.69 14.16
N LYS A 353 -2.43 -6.79 13.90
CA LYS A 353 -3.38 -7.32 14.88
C LYS A 353 -3.16 -8.82 15.12
N ALA A 354 -3.02 -9.62 14.07
CA ALA A 354 -2.84 -11.06 14.17
C ALA A 354 -1.52 -11.43 14.90
N GLU A 355 -0.46 -10.66 14.68
CA GLU A 355 0.84 -10.81 15.34
C GLU A 355 0.91 -10.11 16.72
N GLY A 356 -0.20 -9.55 17.22
CA GLY A 356 -0.31 -9.01 18.58
C GLY A 356 0.26 -7.60 18.80
N TYR A 357 0.64 -6.88 17.74
CA TYR A 357 1.15 -5.50 17.85
C TYR A 357 0.05 -4.47 18.06
N ILE A 358 -1.17 -4.72 17.57
CA ILE A 358 -2.36 -3.89 17.77
C ILE A 358 -3.35 -4.64 18.64
N GLN A 359 -3.77 -4.03 19.74
CA GLN A 359 -4.72 -4.57 20.70
C GLN A 359 -5.73 -3.48 21.07
N ALA A 360 -6.89 -3.87 21.62
CA ALA A 360 -7.85 -2.94 22.21
C ALA A 360 -7.20 -2.20 23.38
N LYS A 361 -7.52 -0.91 23.53
CA LYS A 361 -7.11 -0.09 24.69
C LYS A 361 -7.95 -0.37 25.92
#